data_9ff7dc5b2ba542545739b9df866e53e7
#
_entry.id   9ff7dc5b2ba542545739b9df866e53e7
#
_cell.length_a   1.000
_cell.length_b   1.000
_cell.length_c   1.000
_cell.angle_alpha   90.00
_cell.angle_beta   90.00
_cell.angle_gamma   90.00
#
_symmetry.space_group_name_H-M   'P 1'
#
loop_
_entity.id
_entity.type
_entity.pdbx_description
1 polymer ?
#
loop_
_entity_poly.entity_id
_entity_poly.type
_entity_poly.pdbx_seq_one_letter_code
_entity_poly.pdbx_strand_id
1 'polypeptide(L)'
;MASIIYPIAGHWIWGGVAQGEVSGRLATAGFIDFAGGTAVHSLGGWLALAAVMVVGPRIGRFDANSKYRLKGSNYSTATVGVILLWFGWFGFNAGSGIGYHDNLSQIVINTALSAAAGGIALPLYCV
;
A
#
# COMPACT_ATOMS: atom_id res chain seq x y z
N MET A 1 8.46 -6.24 -12.43
CA MET A 1 7.95 -5.17 -11.58
C MET A 1 9.04 -4.59 -10.68
N ALA A 2 9.58 -5.34 -9.76
CA ALA A 2 10.61 -4.87 -8.83
C ALA A 2 11.91 -4.38 -9.49
N SER A 3 12.28 -4.93 -10.62
CA SER A 3 13.57 -4.64 -11.30
C SER A 3 13.53 -3.44 -12.26
N ILE A 4 12.36 -2.97 -12.67
CA ILE A 4 12.24 -1.91 -13.68
C ILE A 4 11.30 -0.80 -13.19
N ILE A 5 10.02 -1.09 -12.94
CA ILE A 5 9.01 -0.06 -12.69
C ILE A 5 9.24 0.60 -11.33
N TYR A 6 9.45 -0.20 -10.29
CA TYR A 6 9.66 0.32 -8.94
C TYR A 6 10.93 1.17 -8.82
N PRO A 7 12.12 0.78 -9.33
CA PRO A 7 13.30 1.62 -9.29
C PRO A 7 13.14 2.97 -9.99
N ILE A 8 12.45 3.00 -11.12
CA ILE A 8 12.19 4.25 -11.86
C ILE A 8 11.28 5.17 -11.04
N ALA A 9 10.14 4.67 -10.57
CA ALA A 9 9.19 5.45 -9.79
C ALA A 9 9.79 5.89 -8.44
N GLY A 10 10.50 5.00 -7.76
CA GLY A 10 11.19 5.29 -6.52
C GLY A 10 12.28 6.36 -6.68
N HIS A 11 13.04 6.31 -7.76
CA HIS A 11 14.01 7.36 -8.06
C HIS A 11 13.34 8.72 -8.34
N TRP A 12 12.22 8.75 -9.04
CA TRP A 12 11.49 10.00 -9.29
C TRP A 12 10.99 10.65 -8.00
N ILE A 13 10.59 9.85 -7.03
CA ILE A 13 10.00 10.30 -5.77
C ILE A 13 11.07 10.57 -4.70
N TRP A 14 12.06 9.68 -4.58
CA TRP A 14 13.04 9.70 -3.48
C TRP A 14 14.49 9.97 -3.92
N GLY A 15 14.74 10.14 -5.22
CA GLY A 15 16.10 10.29 -5.73
C GLY A 15 16.87 11.41 -5.05
N GLY A 16 17.96 11.07 -4.37
CA GLY A 16 18.85 11.98 -3.67
C GLY A 16 18.34 12.60 -2.37
N VAL A 17 17.06 12.41 -2.02
CA VAL A 17 16.46 13.05 -0.84
C VAL A 17 17.17 12.66 0.46
N ALA A 18 17.49 11.38 0.65
CA ALA A 18 18.16 10.90 1.86
C ALA A 18 19.61 11.42 2.00
N GLN A 19 20.25 11.79 0.91
CA GLN A 19 21.59 12.36 0.85
C GLN A 19 21.61 13.89 0.87
N GLY A 20 20.44 14.53 0.88
CA GLY A 20 20.31 15.99 0.77
C GLY A 20 20.49 16.55 -0.65
N GLU A 21 20.75 15.68 -1.64
CA GLU A 21 20.91 16.03 -3.05
C GLU A 21 19.66 15.63 -3.83
N VAL A 22 18.63 16.46 -3.81
CA VAL A 22 17.36 16.16 -4.48
C VAL A 22 17.54 16.10 -5.98
N SER A 23 17.49 14.89 -6.55
CA SER A 23 17.67 14.62 -7.97
C SER A 23 16.44 13.98 -8.63
N GLY A 24 15.52 13.44 -7.83
CA GLY A 24 14.28 12.85 -8.31
C GLY A 24 13.36 13.89 -8.94
N ARG A 25 12.78 13.59 -10.10
CA ARG A 25 11.91 14.52 -10.85
C ARG A 25 10.74 15.05 -10.04
N LEU A 26 10.08 14.21 -9.26
CA LEU A 26 8.94 14.61 -8.41
C LEU A 26 9.43 15.27 -7.13
N ALA A 27 10.53 14.79 -6.55
CA ALA A 27 11.14 15.41 -5.38
C ALA A 27 11.57 16.85 -5.67
N THR A 28 12.19 17.13 -6.81
CA THR A 28 12.57 18.48 -7.22
C THR A 28 11.37 19.40 -7.46
N ALA A 29 10.20 18.83 -7.80
CA ALA A 29 8.95 19.54 -7.92
C ALA A 29 8.25 19.78 -6.56
N GLY A 30 8.85 19.37 -5.43
CA GLY A 30 8.30 19.52 -4.08
C GLY A 30 7.33 18.43 -3.66
N PHE A 31 7.28 17.30 -4.37
CA PHE A 31 6.47 16.16 -3.97
C PHE A 31 7.12 15.43 -2.79
N ILE A 32 6.34 15.19 -1.75
CA ILE A 32 6.79 14.53 -0.52
C ILE A 32 6.05 13.21 -0.36
N ASP A 33 6.81 12.13 -0.28
CA ASP A 33 6.33 10.79 0.09
C ASP A 33 7.37 10.15 1.03
N PHE A 34 7.14 10.19 2.34
CA PHE A 34 8.12 9.69 3.30
C PHE A 34 8.00 8.19 3.55
N ALA A 35 6.78 7.64 3.57
CA ALA A 35 6.52 6.23 3.88
C ALA A 35 6.18 5.35 2.66
N GLY A 36 6.09 5.93 1.47
CA GLY A 36 5.80 5.16 0.27
C GLY A 36 4.32 4.99 -0.03
N GLY A 37 3.47 5.89 0.42
CA GLY A 37 2.06 5.88 0.07
C GLY A 37 1.85 5.89 -1.45
N THR A 38 2.65 6.66 -2.18
CA THR A 38 2.65 6.68 -3.64
C THR A 38 3.68 5.73 -4.23
N ALA A 39 4.93 5.81 -3.77
CA ALA A 39 6.05 5.06 -4.34
C ALA A 39 5.88 3.53 -4.22
N VAL A 40 5.22 3.06 -3.19
CA VAL A 40 5.02 1.62 -2.94
C VAL A 40 3.57 1.21 -3.13
N HIS A 41 2.66 1.79 -2.31
CA HIS A 41 1.27 1.30 -2.23
C HIS A 41 0.43 1.68 -3.44
N SER A 42 0.43 2.95 -3.86
CA SER A 42 -0.32 3.38 -5.04
C SER A 42 0.22 2.74 -6.31
N LEU A 43 1.54 2.74 -6.50
CA LEU A 43 2.17 2.07 -7.63
C LEU A 43 1.84 0.58 -7.65
N GLY A 44 1.93 -0.10 -6.50
CA GLY A 44 1.57 -1.51 -6.36
C GLY A 44 0.11 -1.78 -6.71
N GLY A 45 -0.80 -0.92 -6.26
CA GLY A 45 -2.23 -1.00 -6.55
C GLY A 45 -2.55 -0.86 -8.03
N TRP A 46 -1.98 0.14 -8.70
CA TRP A 46 -2.16 0.35 -10.15
C TRP A 46 -1.62 -0.80 -10.98
N LEU A 47 -0.46 -1.35 -10.61
CA LEU A 47 0.12 -2.49 -11.30
C LEU A 47 -0.66 -3.78 -11.06
N ALA A 48 -1.20 -3.97 -9.86
CA ALA A 48 -2.09 -5.09 -9.56
C ALA A 48 -3.38 -5.00 -10.38
N LEU A 49 -3.96 -3.79 -10.50
CA LEU A 49 -5.14 -3.56 -11.34
C LEU A 49 -4.85 -3.91 -12.80
N ALA A 50 -3.76 -3.39 -13.36
CA ALA A 50 -3.36 -3.70 -14.74
C ALA A 50 -3.15 -5.22 -14.95
N ALA A 51 -2.50 -5.89 -14.00
CA ALA A 51 -2.30 -7.33 -14.05
C ALA A 51 -3.63 -8.11 -14.02
N VAL A 52 -4.57 -7.71 -13.17
CA VAL A 52 -5.90 -8.34 -13.09
C VAL A 52 -6.67 -8.15 -14.38
N MET A 53 -6.60 -6.97 -15.01
CA MET A 53 -7.26 -6.70 -16.30
C MET A 53 -6.72 -7.56 -17.43
N VAL A 54 -5.41 -7.86 -17.42
CA VAL A 54 -4.76 -8.69 -18.46
C VAL A 54 -4.95 -10.17 -18.20
N VAL A 55 -4.75 -10.62 -16.96
CA VAL A 55 -4.81 -12.05 -16.58
C VAL A 55 -6.25 -12.55 -16.47
N GLY A 56 -7.16 -11.66 -16.08
CA GLY A 56 -8.56 -12.01 -15.84
C GLY A 56 -8.77 -12.86 -14.57
N PRO A 57 -10.00 -13.38 -14.41
CA PRO A 57 -10.35 -14.17 -13.24
C PRO A 57 -9.73 -15.58 -13.28
N ARG A 58 -9.49 -16.15 -12.11
CA ARG A 58 -9.08 -17.57 -12.00
C ARG A 58 -10.10 -18.48 -12.66
N ILE A 59 -9.60 -19.54 -13.30
CA ILE A 59 -10.43 -20.61 -13.88
C ILE A 59 -11.42 -21.13 -12.84
N GLY A 60 -12.69 -21.21 -13.20
CA GLY A 60 -13.76 -21.66 -12.31
C GLY A 60 -14.27 -20.63 -11.29
N ARG A 61 -13.75 -19.37 -11.26
CA ARG A 61 -14.20 -18.34 -10.29
C ARG A 61 -15.66 -17.95 -10.49
N PHE A 62 -16.09 -17.79 -11.72
CA PHE A 62 -17.44 -17.37 -12.10
C PHE A 62 -18.22 -18.46 -12.86
N ASP A 63 -17.74 -19.69 -12.88
CA ASP A 63 -18.45 -20.81 -13.48
C ASP A 63 -19.65 -21.18 -12.62
N ALA A 64 -20.87 -20.99 -13.14
CA ALA A 64 -22.11 -21.30 -12.47
C ALA A 64 -22.27 -22.80 -12.16
N ASN A 65 -21.62 -23.67 -12.95
CA ASN A 65 -21.64 -25.12 -12.78
C ASN A 65 -20.50 -25.64 -11.89
N SER A 66 -19.61 -24.78 -11.44
CA SER A 66 -18.52 -25.22 -10.58
C SER A 66 -19.03 -25.70 -9.22
N LYS A 67 -18.84 -26.97 -8.93
CA LYS A 67 -19.12 -27.58 -7.61
C LYS A 67 -18.27 -26.96 -6.49
N TYR A 68 -17.20 -26.24 -6.84
CA TYR A 68 -16.25 -25.65 -5.91
C TYR A 68 -16.27 -24.13 -6.01
N ARG A 69 -17.03 -23.49 -5.14
CA ARG A 69 -16.86 -22.03 -4.93
C ARG A 69 -15.46 -21.78 -4.37
N LEU A 70 -14.68 -20.95 -5.06
CA LEU A 70 -13.37 -20.49 -4.56
C LEU A 70 -13.59 -19.55 -3.36
N LYS A 71 -13.61 -20.12 -2.16
CA LYS A 71 -13.71 -19.38 -0.90
C LYS A 71 -12.29 -19.08 -0.36
N GLY A 72 -12.19 -18.11 0.55
CA GLY A 72 -10.97 -17.90 1.32
C GLY A 72 -10.64 -19.15 2.15
N SER A 73 -9.36 -19.50 2.24
CA SER A 73 -8.92 -20.73 2.90
C SER A 73 -9.16 -20.71 4.41
N ASN A 74 -8.87 -19.59 5.07
CA ASN A 74 -8.99 -19.46 6.53
C ASN A 74 -9.14 -17.99 6.93
N TYR A 75 -10.31 -17.63 7.41
CA TYR A 75 -10.59 -16.26 7.85
C TYR A 75 -9.85 -15.88 9.13
N SER A 76 -9.67 -16.81 10.07
CA SER A 76 -8.93 -16.54 11.30
C SER A 76 -7.47 -16.20 11.02
N THR A 77 -6.81 -16.97 10.17
CA THR A 77 -5.43 -16.68 9.73
C THR A 77 -5.33 -15.36 8.99
N ALA A 78 -6.31 -15.05 8.13
CA ALA A 78 -6.36 -13.76 7.42
C ALA A 78 -6.49 -12.59 8.42
N THR A 79 -7.34 -12.72 9.44
CA THR A 79 -7.51 -11.71 10.49
C THR A 79 -6.22 -11.48 11.28
N VAL A 80 -5.53 -12.55 11.67
CA VAL A 80 -4.21 -12.44 12.32
C VAL A 80 -3.22 -11.71 11.40
N GLY A 81 -3.20 -12.04 10.12
CA GLY A 81 -2.36 -11.36 9.12
C GLY A 81 -2.64 -9.86 9.04
N VAL A 82 -3.91 -9.45 9.05
CA VAL A 82 -4.30 -8.03 9.07
C VAL A 82 -3.81 -7.32 10.33
N ILE A 83 -3.96 -7.93 11.51
CA ILE A 83 -3.49 -7.37 12.78
C ILE A 83 -1.97 -7.19 12.77
N LEU A 84 -1.22 -8.19 12.30
CA LEU A 84 0.23 -8.11 12.20
C LEU A 84 0.69 -7.02 11.23
N LEU A 85 0.03 -6.89 10.08
CA LEU A 85 0.30 -5.82 9.12
C LEU A 85 -0.03 -4.44 9.72
N TRP A 86 -1.14 -4.32 10.41
CA TRP A 86 -1.52 -3.07 11.07
C TRP A 86 -0.50 -2.65 12.13
N PHE A 87 -0.08 -3.58 12.98
CA PHE A 87 0.99 -3.33 13.95
C PHE A 87 2.30 -2.88 13.27
N GLY A 88 2.73 -3.59 12.21
CA GLY A 88 3.92 -3.25 11.44
C GLY A 88 3.81 -1.86 10.78
N TRP A 89 2.61 -1.41 10.46
CA TRP A 89 2.37 -0.12 9.82
C TRP A 89 2.73 1.07 10.69
N PHE A 90 2.60 0.97 12.01
CA PHE A 90 3.07 2.00 12.93
C PHE A 90 4.59 2.20 12.81
N GLY A 91 5.35 1.10 12.76
CA GLY A 91 6.79 1.18 12.51
C GLY A 91 7.12 1.67 11.11
N PHE A 92 6.39 1.23 10.11
CA PHE A 92 6.59 1.63 8.71
C PHE A 92 6.38 3.13 8.51
N ASN A 93 5.28 3.70 8.97
CA ASN A 93 4.96 5.10 8.80
C ASN A 93 5.77 6.00 9.76
N ALA A 94 5.75 5.72 11.06
CA ALA A 94 6.46 6.53 12.04
C ALA A 94 7.98 6.42 11.86
N GLY A 95 8.51 5.22 11.59
CA GLY A 95 9.93 5.02 11.34
C GLY A 95 10.42 5.78 10.11
N SER A 96 9.63 5.83 9.04
CA SER A 96 9.95 6.62 7.84
C SER A 96 9.87 8.13 8.09
N GLY A 97 9.09 8.57 9.08
CA GLY A 97 8.94 9.98 9.44
C GLY A 97 10.12 10.56 10.21
N ILE A 98 11.00 9.75 10.80
CA ILE A 98 12.10 10.22 11.67
C ILE A 98 13.04 11.22 10.97
N GLY A 99 13.23 11.10 9.66
CA GLY A 99 14.08 12.02 8.89
C GLY A 99 13.36 13.22 8.28
N TYR A 100 12.03 13.30 8.36
CA TYR A 100 11.21 14.27 7.63
C TYR A 100 10.32 15.15 8.51
N HIS A 101 9.95 14.68 9.71
CA HIS A 101 8.95 15.35 10.53
C HIS A 101 9.28 15.28 12.01
N ASP A 102 9.14 16.42 12.69
CA ASP A 102 9.30 16.53 14.13
C ASP A 102 8.09 15.98 14.91
N ASN A 103 6.97 15.68 14.22
CA ASN A 103 5.72 15.27 14.87
C ASN A 103 5.33 13.81 14.58
N LEU A 104 6.13 12.89 15.12
CA LEU A 104 5.87 11.45 14.99
C LEU A 104 4.54 11.01 15.61
N SER A 105 4.10 11.67 16.69
CA SER A 105 2.82 11.36 17.34
C SER A 105 1.63 11.58 16.40
N GLN A 106 1.65 12.62 15.58
CA GLN A 106 0.60 12.86 14.60
C GLN A 106 0.58 11.79 13.51
N ILE A 107 1.75 11.31 13.07
CA ILE A 107 1.86 10.21 12.10
C ILE A 107 1.23 8.94 12.69
N VAL A 108 1.52 8.62 13.94
CA VAL A 108 0.96 7.46 14.65
C VAL A 108 -0.57 7.56 14.75
N ILE A 109 -1.09 8.71 15.18
CA ILE A 109 -2.54 8.95 15.30
C ILE A 109 -3.22 8.84 13.94
N ASN A 110 -2.69 9.49 12.91
CA ASN A 110 -3.24 9.44 11.55
C ASN A 110 -3.21 8.02 10.98
N THR A 111 -2.18 7.23 11.28
CA THR A 111 -2.10 5.82 10.87
C THR A 111 -3.24 5.01 11.51
N ALA A 112 -3.50 5.18 12.81
CA ALA A 112 -4.60 4.51 13.50
C ALA A 112 -5.97 4.94 12.95
N LEU A 113 -6.19 6.25 12.78
CA LEU A 113 -7.44 6.80 12.27
C LEU A 113 -7.73 6.35 10.83
N SER A 114 -6.73 6.32 9.96
CA SER A 114 -6.88 5.88 8.58
C SER A 114 -7.29 4.40 8.49
N ALA A 115 -6.67 3.54 9.30
CA ALA A 115 -7.04 2.13 9.38
C ALA A 115 -8.46 1.93 9.89
N ALA A 116 -8.84 2.65 10.96
CA ALA A 116 -10.20 2.60 11.51
C ALA A 116 -11.24 3.11 10.50
N ALA A 117 -10.96 4.22 9.82
CA ALA A 117 -11.85 4.78 8.81
C ALA A 117 -12.06 3.80 7.63
N GLY A 118 -10.99 3.16 7.15
CA GLY A 118 -11.08 2.13 6.11
C GLY A 118 -11.91 0.92 6.53
N GLY A 119 -11.74 0.48 7.78
CA GLY A 119 -12.52 -0.62 8.36
C GLY A 119 -14.01 -0.31 8.50
N ILE A 120 -14.38 0.96 8.73
CA ILE A 120 -15.78 1.41 8.79
C ILE A 120 -16.36 1.64 7.40
N ALA A 121 -15.60 2.24 6.49
CA ALA A 121 -16.08 2.60 5.16
C ALA A 121 -16.41 1.37 4.29
N LEU A 122 -15.60 0.31 4.39
CA LEU A 122 -15.78 -0.88 3.55
C LEU A 122 -17.13 -1.58 3.76
N PRO A 123 -17.59 -1.87 5.00
CA PRO A 123 -18.92 -2.44 5.23
C PRO A 123 -20.04 -1.55 4.71
N LEU A 124 -19.93 -0.23 4.83
CA LEU A 124 -20.94 0.72 4.37
C LEU A 124 -21.07 0.75 2.84
N TYR A 125 -19.98 0.44 2.14
CA TYR A 125 -19.98 0.38 0.67
C TYR A 125 -20.48 -0.96 0.14
N CYS A 126 -20.35 -2.04 0.91
CA CYS A 126 -20.71 -3.41 0.50
C CYS A 126 -22.16 -3.79 0.85
N VAL A 127 -22.96 -2.88 1.45
CA VAL A 127 -24.40 -3.04 1.69
C VAL A 127 -25.16 -2.46 0.51
#